data_a62c82ce2c23858f7f39f69e1ebe5f12
#
_entry.id   a62c82ce2c23858f7f39f69e1ebe5f12
#
_cell.length_a   1.000
_cell.length_b   1.000
_cell.length_c   1.000
_cell.angle_alpha   90.00
_cell.angle_beta   90.00
_cell.angle_gamma   90.00
#
_symmetry.space_group_name_H-M   'P 1'
#
loop_
_entity.id
_entity.type
_entity.pdbx_description
1 polymer ?
#
loop_
_entity_poly.entity_id
_entity_poly.type
_entity_poly.pdbx_seq_one_letter_code
_entity_poly.pdbx_strand_id
1 'polypeptide(L)'
;MEQMKSGKGIFTTVCQYIFRLLLIVAGIYFLYSGVIPILTSGRHHIGVLFLLFFGTLSLLIGLLFPLFCQGIDRLQQKRAGRILLRTLCVLMTLFFLLFAAVSGIMLYSAARPAPSNATVIVLGASVQGNRVSSMLADRLDAAVRYLERNPESVCIVSGGQGDNEERPEADVMREYLLDKGVDDSRIYREDRSTSTFENIQFSKEIIEQEALNPSVVIATQEFHQYRGQN
;
A
#
# COMPACT_ATOMS: atom_id res chain seq x y z
N MET A 1 -22.50 44.64 -18.75
CA MET A 1 -22.09 43.32 -19.25
C MET A 1 -20.56 43.15 -19.40
N GLU A 2 -19.81 44.22 -19.65
CA GLU A 2 -18.33 44.18 -19.76
C GLU A 2 -17.60 43.99 -18.44
N GLN A 3 -18.08 44.55 -17.32
CA GLN A 3 -17.46 44.38 -16.00
C GLN A 3 -17.54 42.92 -15.47
N MET A 4 -18.55 42.15 -15.85
CA MET A 4 -18.65 40.71 -15.46
C MET A 4 -17.69 39.82 -16.24
N LYS A 5 -17.26 40.20 -17.47
CA LYS A 5 -16.23 39.47 -18.23
C LYS A 5 -14.82 39.68 -17.65
N SER A 6 -14.53 40.89 -17.13
CA SER A 6 -13.24 41.22 -16.50
C SER A 6 -12.99 40.43 -15.21
N GLY A 7 -13.99 40.28 -14.34
CA GLY A 7 -13.84 39.57 -13.09
C GLY A 7 -13.58 38.07 -13.24
N LYS A 8 -14.20 37.42 -14.25
CA LYS A 8 -13.94 35.99 -14.55
C LYS A 8 -12.53 35.75 -15.07
N GLY A 9 -11.95 36.70 -15.82
CA GLY A 9 -10.57 36.60 -16.32
C GLY A 9 -9.55 36.72 -15.19
N ILE A 10 -9.73 37.64 -14.26
CA ILE A 10 -8.84 37.86 -13.13
C ILE A 10 -8.86 36.63 -12.19
N PHE A 11 -10.04 36.10 -11.87
CA PHE A 11 -10.18 34.92 -11.00
C PHE A 11 -9.48 33.68 -11.59
N THR A 12 -9.70 33.41 -12.90
CA THR A 12 -9.02 32.30 -13.60
C THR A 12 -7.51 32.48 -13.60
N THR A 13 -7.03 33.67 -13.81
CA THR A 13 -5.59 33.98 -13.81
C THR A 13 -4.99 33.76 -12.42
N VAL A 14 -5.62 34.23 -11.36
CA VAL A 14 -5.18 34.05 -9.98
C VAL A 14 -5.15 32.55 -9.63
N CYS A 15 -6.20 31.79 -9.96
CA CYS A 15 -6.23 30.33 -9.74
C CYS A 15 -5.08 29.60 -10.47
N GLN A 16 -4.77 30.00 -11.71
CA GLN A 16 -3.64 29.44 -12.46
C GLN A 16 -2.29 29.74 -11.78
N TYR A 17 -2.08 30.94 -11.27
CA TYR A 17 -0.86 31.29 -10.55
C TYR A 17 -0.73 30.50 -9.23
N ILE A 18 -1.82 30.39 -8.47
CA ILE A 18 -1.82 29.59 -7.23
C ILE A 18 -1.50 28.13 -7.54
N PHE A 19 -2.15 27.54 -8.55
CA PHE A 19 -1.91 26.14 -8.93
C PHE A 19 -0.47 25.92 -9.39
N ARG A 20 0.07 26.83 -10.18
CA ARG A 20 1.47 26.84 -10.61
C ARG A 20 2.42 26.86 -9.41
N LEU A 21 2.17 27.75 -8.46
CA LEU A 21 2.98 27.88 -7.25
C LEU A 21 2.95 26.58 -6.43
N LEU A 22 1.78 25.99 -6.26
CA LEU A 22 1.62 24.71 -5.56
C LEU A 22 2.41 23.59 -6.22
N LEU A 23 2.40 23.51 -7.56
CA LEU A 23 3.19 22.51 -8.29
C LEU A 23 4.70 22.69 -8.07
N ILE A 24 5.19 23.94 -8.09
CA ILE A 24 6.61 24.24 -7.86
C ILE A 24 7.01 23.88 -6.43
N VAL A 25 6.21 24.29 -5.44
CA VAL A 25 6.47 23.97 -4.01
C VAL A 25 6.45 22.47 -3.75
N ALA A 26 5.44 21.77 -4.29
CA ALA A 26 5.36 20.30 -4.20
C ALA A 26 6.56 19.62 -4.87
N GLY A 27 6.97 20.10 -6.05
CA GLY A 27 8.14 19.61 -6.75
C GLY A 27 9.43 19.75 -5.94
N ILE A 28 9.66 20.91 -5.36
CA ILE A 28 10.82 21.17 -4.48
C ILE A 28 10.76 20.27 -3.24
N TYR A 29 9.60 20.13 -2.61
CA TYR A 29 9.41 19.28 -1.43
C TYR A 29 9.73 17.81 -1.73
N PHE A 30 9.20 17.26 -2.83
CA PHE A 30 9.47 15.87 -3.21
C PHE A 30 10.95 15.64 -3.57
N LEU A 31 11.60 16.58 -4.28
CA LEU A 31 13.01 16.51 -4.56
C LEU A 31 13.86 16.54 -3.28
N TYR A 32 13.55 17.46 -2.37
CA TYR A 32 14.19 17.55 -1.07
C TYR A 32 14.05 16.21 -0.29
N SER A 33 12.82 15.71 -0.19
CA SER A 33 12.50 14.44 0.51
C SER A 33 13.16 13.21 -0.14
N GLY A 34 13.39 13.24 -1.45
CA GLY A 34 14.10 12.17 -2.17
C GLY A 34 15.62 12.26 -2.05
N VAL A 35 16.20 13.47 -2.06
CA VAL A 35 17.66 13.67 -2.01
C VAL A 35 18.23 13.43 -0.61
N ILE A 36 17.55 13.88 0.44
CA ILE A 36 18.04 13.77 1.83
C ILE A 36 18.39 12.33 2.22
N PRO A 37 17.54 11.29 2.03
CA PRO A 37 17.90 9.92 2.37
C PRO A 37 19.11 9.38 1.63
N ILE A 38 19.33 9.82 0.38
CA ILE A 38 20.51 9.44 -0.41
C ILE A 38 21.76 10.00 0.23
N LEU A 39 21.76 11.30 0.58
CA LEU A 39 22.93 11.99 1.13
C LEU A 39 23.27 11.54 2.56
N THR A 40 22.25 11.26 3.39
CA THR A 40 22.45 10.94 4.82
C THR A 40 22.68 9.47 5.10
N SER A 41 22.07 8.56 4.32
CA SER A 41 22.05 7.12 4.63
C SER A 41 22.47 6.23 3.47
N GLY A 42 22.80 6.78 2.29
CA GLY A 42 23.10 6.02 1.08
C GLY A 42 21.95 5.12 0.59
N ARG A 43 20.74 5.36 1.05
CA ARG A 43 19.60 4.48 0.76
C ARG A 43 19.02 4.75 -0.62
N HIS A 44 19.09 3.75 -1.49
CA HIS A 44 18.57 3.77 -2.86
C HIS A 44 17.41 2.77 -3.00
N HIS A 45 16.27 3.02 -2.36
CA HIS A 45 15.09 2.18 -2.54
C HIS A 45 14.12 2.81 -3.56
N ILE A 46 13.24 1.99 -4.11
CA ILE A 46 12.32 2.38 -5.18
C ILE A 46 11.47 3.62 -4.83
N GLY A 47 11.09 3.80 -3.56
CA GLY A 47 10.35 4.97 -3.09
C GLY A 47 11.10 6.29 -3.28
N VAL A 48 12.43 6.30 -3.11
CA VAL A 48 13.28 7.47 -3.37
C VAL A 48 13.26 7.85 -4.85
N LEU A 49 13.32 6.84 -5.74
CA LEU A 49 13.23 7.07 -7.19
C LEU A 49 11.87 7.66 -7.57
N PHE A 50 10.77 7.19 -6.98
CA PHE A 50 9.45 7.78 -7.18
C PHE A 50 9.38 9.24 -6.73
N LEU A 51 9.93 9.58 -5.55
CA LEU A 51 9.96 10.97 -5.06
C LEU A 51 10.74 11.88 -6.02
N LEU A 52 11.91 11.45 -6.49
CA LEU A 52 12.72 12.20 -7.46
C LEU A 52 12.00 12.36 -8.79
N PHE A 53 11.37 11.30 -9.31
CA PHE A 53 10.61 11.32 -10.55
C PHE A 53 9.42 12.29 -10.47
N PHE A 54 8.55 12.12 -9.47
CA PHE A 54 7.37 12.99 -9.31
C PHE A 54 7.75 14.42 -8.93
N GLY A 55 8.82 14.61 -8.15
CA GLY A 55 9.35 15.92 -7.83
C GLY A 55 9.84 16.68 -9.08
N THR A 56 10.64 16.01 -9.91
CA THR A 56 11.13 16.58 -11.18
C THR A 56 9.98 16.88 -12.13
N LEU A 57 9.04 15.94 -12.28
CA LEU A 57 7.86 16.10 -13.13
C LEU A 57 6.99 17.27 -12.69
N SER A 58 6.68 17.38 -11.39
CA SER A 58 5.89 18.47 -10.82
C SER A 58 6.56 19.82 -11.00
N LEU A 59 7.88 19.90 -10.80
CA LEU A 59 8.64 21.11 -11.00
C LEU A 59 8.66 21.55 -12.47
N LEU A 60 8.89 20.60 -13.39
CA LEU A 60 8.86 20.88 -14.83
C LEU A 60 7.47 21.36 -15.29
N ILE A 61 6.40 20.70 -14.86
CA ILE A 61 5.02 21.13 -15.19
C ILE A 61 4.78 22.53 -14.62
N GLY A 62 5.18 22.82 -13.37
CA GLY A 62 5.02 24.12 -12.75
C GLY A 62 5.79 25.23 -13.47
N LEU A 63 7.04 24.97 -13.89
CA LEU A 63 7.86 25.93 -14.63
C LEU A 63 7.34 26.17 -16.05
N LEU A 64 6.93 25.10 -16.75
CA LEU A 64 6.43 25.15 -18.13
C LEU A 64 4.92 25.39 -18.19
N PHE A 65 4.25 25.62 -17.06
CA PHE A 65 2.79 25.79 -16.97
C PHE A 65 2.20 26.80 -17.96
N PRO A 66 2.81 27.98 -18.19
CA PRO A 66 2.29 28.93 -19.18
C PRO A 66 2.31 28.38 -20.62
N LEU A 67 3.36 27.63 -20.98
CA LEU A 67 3.46 27.00 -22.30
C LEU A 67 2.42 25.87 -22.44
N PHE A 68 2.18 25.12 -21.37
CA PHE A 68 1.16 24.10 -21.31
C PHE A 68 -0.25 24.68 -21.50
N CYS A 69 -0.58 25.77 -20.80
CA CYS A 69 -1.86 26.48 -20.98
C CYS A 69 -2.04 26.96 -22.42
N GLN A 70 -1.01 27.59 -23.02
CA GLN A 70 -1.07 28.03 -24.42
C GLN A 70 -1.28 26.84 -25.39
N GLY A 71 -0.65 25.68 -25.10
CA GLY A 71 -0.85 24.46 -25.86
C GLY A 71 -2.30 23.97 -25.79
N ILE A 72 -2.90 23.97 -24.59
CA ILE A 72 -4.31 23.60 -24.38
C ILE A 72 -5.23 24.57 -25.14
N ASP A 73 -4.99 25.88 -25.06
CA ASP A 73 -5.80 26.88 -25.75
C ASP A 73 -5.77 26.68 -27.28
N ARG A 74 -4.58 26.38 -27.84
CA ARG A 74 -4.44 26.05 -29.26
C ARG A 74 -5.19 24.77 -29.64
N LEU A 75 -5.13 23.76 -28.80
CA LEU A 75 -5.86 22.50 -28.99
C LEU A 75 -7.38 22.73 -28.93
N GLN A 76 -7.85 23.56 -28.01
CA GLN A 76 -9.27 23.89 -27.87
C GLN A 76 -9.85 24.66 -29.08
N GLN A 77 -9.03 25.36 -29.84
CA GLN A 77 -9.48 26.05 -31.08
C GLN A 77 -9.89 25.04 -32.17
N LYS A 78 -9.27 23.85 -32.20
CA LYS A 78 -9.59 22.81 -33.18
C LYS A 78 -10.66 21.85 -32.64
N ARG A 79 -11.63 21.45 -33.50
CA ARG A 79 -12.69 20.49 -33.11
C ARG A 79 -12.12 19.17 -32.57
N ALA A 80 -11.12 18.61 -33.26
CA ALA A 80 -10.46 17.40 -32.83
C ALA A 80 -9.75 17.56 -31.46
N GLY A 81 -9.10 18.69 -31.22
CA GLY A 81 -8.43 18.97 -29.94
C GLY A 81 -9.43 19.08 -28.78
N ARG A 82 -10.61 19.70 -29.00
CA ARG A 82 -11.68 19.74 -28.00
C ARG A 82 -12.20 18.35 -27.64
N ILE A 83 -12.39 17.50 -28.67
CA ILE A 83 -12.82 16.11 -28.45
C ILE A 83 -11.76 15.36 -27.65
N LEU A 84 -10.49 15.44 -28.06
CA LEU A 84 -9.38 14.80 -27.36
C LEU A 84 -9.29 15.21 -25.89
N LEU A 85 -9.33 16.52 -25.60
CA LEU A 85 -9.28 17.02 -24.22
C LEU A 85 -10.47 16.55 -23.38
N ARG A 86 -11.69 16.58 -23.97
CA ARG A 86 -12.88 16.04 -23.26
C ARG A 86 -12.77 14.56 -22.98
N THR A 87 -12.34 13.77 -23.97
CA THR A 87 -12.12 12.32 -23.79
C THR A 87 -11.08 12.07 -22.70
N LEU A 88 -9.96 12.80 -22.71
CA LEU A 88 -8.93 12.68 -21.68
C LEU A 88 -9.47 13.04 -20.28
N CYS A 89 -10.24 14.12 -20.16
CA CYS A 89 -10.88 14.50 -18.90
C CYS A 89 -11.84 13.40 -18.40
N VAL A 90 -12.66 12.82 -19.27
CA VAL A 90 -13.57 11.73 -18.92
C VAL A 90 -12.79 10.52 -18.43
N LEU A 91 -11.74 10.09 -19.17
CA LEU A 91 -10.89 8.96 -18.79
C LEU A 91 -10.20 9.18 -17.43
N MET A 92 -9.67 10.38 -17.21
CA MET A 92 -9.05 10.75 -15.93
C MET A 92 -10.07 10.73 -14.79
N THR A 93 -11.28 11.25 -15.01
CA THR A 93 -12.35 11.22 -14.02
C THR A 93 -12.73 9.78 -13.67
N LEU A 94 -12.91 8.90 -14.66
CA LEU A 94 -13.20 7.49 -14.47
C LEU A 94 -12.07 6.77 -13.71
N PHE A 95 -10.82 7.06 -14.04
CA PHE A 95 -9.66 6.54 -13.33
C PHE A 95 -9.66 6.93 -11.84
N PHE A 96 -9.89 8.21 -11.53
CA PHE A 96 -9.94 8.67 -10.14
C PHE A 96 -11.14 8.10 -9.38
N LEU A 97 -12.30 7.95 -10.02
CA LEU A 97 -13.46 7.31 -9.42
C LEU A 97 -13.19 5.83 -9.10
N LEU A 98 -12.60 5.10 -10.04
CA LEU A 98 -12.19 3.71 -9.82
C LEU A 98 -11.15 3.60 -8.70
N PHE A 99 -10.13 4.46 -8.72
CA PHE A 99 -9.10 4.50 -7.67
C PHE A 99 -9.72 4.79 -6.29
N ALA A 100 -10.63 5.77 -6.21
CA ALA A 100 -11.33 6.10 -4.96
C ALA A 100 -12.22 4.94 -4.49
N ALA A 101 -12.92 4.26 -5.40
CA ALA A 101 -13.74 3.09 -5.07
C ALA A 101 -12.88 1.94 -4.52
N VAL A 102 -11.79 1.59 -5.20
CA VAL A 102 -10.87 0.54 -4.74
C VAL A 102 -10.24 0.90 -3.39
N SER A 103 -9.75 2.15 -3.25
CA SER A 103 -9.19 2.64 -1.98
C SER A 103 -10.24 2.61 -0.86
N GLY A 104 -11.49 2.99 -1.15
CA GLY A 104 -12.59 2.92 -0.19
C GLY A 104 -12.91 1.49 0.26
N ILE A 105 -12.90 0.53 -0.66
CA ILE A 105 -13.08 -0.89 -0.35
C ILE A 105 -11.93 -1.40 0.55
N MET A 106 -10.69 -1.05 0.21
CA MET A 106 -9.52 -1.44 1.01
C MET A 106 -9.59 -0.87 2.43
N LEU A 107 -9.89 0.43 2.57
CA LEU A 107 -10.05 1.08 3.88
C LEU A 107 -11.20 0.50 4.68
N TYR A 108 -12.34 0.23 4.04
CA TYR A 108 -13.49 -0.40 4.68
C TYR A 108 -13.16 -1.81 5.18
N SER A 109 -12.43 -2.61 4.38
CA SER A 109 -11.99 -3.95 4.78
C SER A 109 -10.99 -3.89 5.94
N ALA A 110 -10.06 -2.94 5.92
CA ALA A 110 -9.07 -2.74 6.99
C ALA A 110 -9.70 -2.25 8.32
N ALA A 111 -10.81 -1.50 8.24
CA ALA A 111 -11.51 -0.98 9.41
C ALA A 111 -12.49 -1.97 10.07
N ARG A 112 -12.72 -3.15 9.47
CA ARG A 112 -13.59 -4.16 10.08
C ARG A 112 -12.96 -4.70 11.38
N PRO A 113 -13.71 -4.75 12.48
CA PRO A 113 -13.21 -5.36 13.70
C PRO A 113 -12.96 -6.86 13.44
N ALA A 114 -11.82 -7.35 13.91
CA ALA A 114 -11.52 -8.76 13.85
C ALA A 114 -12.53 -9.54 14.72
N PRO A 115 -13.06 -10.69 14.23
CA PRO A 115 -13.93 -11.54 15.03
C PRO A 115 -13.17 -12.01 16.29
N SER A 116 -13.89 -12.21 17.40
CA SER A 116 -13.32 -12.76 18.63
C SER A 116 -13.07 -14.26 18.51
N ASN A 117 -12.05 -14.76 19.19
CA ASN A 117 -11.71 -16.18 19.25
C ASN A 117 -11.49 -16.88 17.90
N ALA A 118 -11.09 -16.12 16.87
CA ALA A 118 -10.81 -16.68 15.56
C ALA A 118 -9.39 -17.30 15.50
N THR A 119 -9.18 -18.19 14.53
CA THR A 119 -7.83 -18.69 14.18
C THR A 119 -7.06 -17.59 13.47
N VAL A 120 -5.87 -17.26 13.98
CA VAL A 120 -4.97 -16.26 13.36
C VAL A 120 -4.09 -16.94 12.34
N ILE A 121 -4.03 -16.45 11.12
CA ILE A 121 -3.04 -16.87 10.13
C ILE A 121 -2.03 -15.73 9.94
N VAL A 122 -0.76 -15.98 10.23
CA VAL A 122 0.34 -15.04 9.94
C VAL A 122 1.00 -15.46 8.63
N LEU A 123 0.92 -14.60 7.63
CA LEU A 123 1.55 -14.84 6.33
C LEU A 123 3.02 -14.43 6.37
N GLY A 124 3.90 -15.26 5.87
CA GLY A 124 5.32 -14.99 5.70
C GLY A 124 5.61 -13.75 4.86
N ALA A 125 6.76 -13.14 5.07
CA ALA A 125 7.19 -11.92 4.39
C ALA A 125 8.71 -11.77 4.35
N SER A 126 9.40 -12.86 4.09
CA SER A 126 10.86 -12.95 4.04
C SER A 126 11.55 -12.87 5.39
N VAL A 127 12.51 -13.73 5.57
CA VAL A 127 13.45 -13.76 6.70
C VAL A 127 14.85 -13.35 6.24
N GLN A 128 15.67 -12.85 7.15
CA GLN A 128 17.07 -12.49 6.91
C GLN A 128 17.97 -13.36 7.79
N GLY A 129 18.45 -14.47 7.24
CA GLY A 129 19.08 -15.52 8.02
C GLY A 129 18.08 -16.09 9.04
N ASN A 130 18.43 -16.06 10.33
CA ASN A 130 17.59 -16.53 11.44
C ASN A 130 16.74 -15.42 12.09
N ARG A 131 16.51 -14.30 11.42
CA ARG A 131 15.74 -13.17 11.98
C ARG A 131 14.58 -12.80 11.10
N VAL A 132 13.45 -12.49 11.73
CA VAL A 132 12.30 -11.91 11.05
C VAL A 132 12.66 -10.52 10.47
N SER A 133 12.22 -10.22 9.26
CA SER A 133 12.28 -8.85 8.73
C SER A 133 11.40 -7.92 9.57
N SER A 134 11.66 -6.60 9.52
CA SER A 134 10.80 -5.63 10.22
C SER A 134 9.33 -5.75 9.82
N MET A 135 9.09 -6.04 8.55
CA MET A 135 7.77 -6.26 7.98
C MET A 135 7.09 -7.50 8.57
N LEU A 136 7.82 -8.59 8.75
CA LEU A 136 7.31 -9.82 9.35
C LEU A 136 7.11 -9.65 10.86
N ALA A 137 8.00 -8.92 11.53
CA ALA A 137 7.85 -8.60 12.95
C ALA A 137 6.55 -7.83 13.25
N ASP A 138 6.21 -6.83 12.42
CA ASP A 138 4.95 -6.08 12.56
C ASP A 138 3.72 -6.99 12.48
N ARG A 139 3.72 -7.99 11.58
CA ARG A 139 2.64 -8.98 11.46
C ARG A 139 2.54 -9.87 12.70
N LEU A 140 3.69 -10.36 13.17
CA LEU A 140 3.76 -11.21 14.35
C LEU A 140 3.36 -10.45 15.61
N ASP A 141 3.79 -9.21 15.79
CA ASP A 141 3.36 -8.35 16.90
C ASP A 141 1.85 -8.05 16.85
N ALA A 142 1.26 -7.94 15.66
CA ALA A 142 -0.20 -7.83 15.53
C ALA A 142 -0.91 -9.12 15.96
N ALA A 143 -0.37 -10.28 15.60
CA ALA A 143 -0.87 -11.58 16.04
C ALA A 143 -0.76 -11.75 17.56
N VAL A 144 0.38 -11.39 18.17
CA VAL A 144 0.57 -11.42 19.64
C VAL A 144 -0.51 -10.59 20.33
N ARG A 145 -0.72 -9.32 19.92
CA ARG A 145 -1.76 -8.46 20.50
C ARG A 145 -3.18 -9.02 20.35
N TYR A 146 -3.44 -9.74 19.28
CA TYR A 146 -4.73 -10.40 19.08
C TYR A 146 -4.87 -11.61 20.02
N LEU A 147 -3.85 -12.47 20.12
CA LEU A 147 -3.82 -13.66 20.96
C LEU A 147 -3.91 -13.32 22.46
N GLU A 148 -3.33 -12.20 22.90
CA GLU A 148 -3.44 -11.68 24.26
C GLU A 148 -4.90 -11.31 24.62
N ARG A 149 -5.64 -10.75 23.68
CA ARG A 149 -7.05 -10.36 23.85
C ARG A 149 -8.02 -11.52 23.68
N ASN A 150 -7.58 -12.62 23.07
CA ASN A 150 -8.37 -13.79 22.73
C ASN A 150 -7.64 -15.07 23.20
N PRO A 151 -7.72 -15.43 24.48
CA PRO A 151 -6.99 -16.57 25.05
C PRO A 151 -7.30 -17.92 24.39
N GLU A 152 -8.51 -18.10 23.86
CA GLU A 152 -8.94 -19.31 23.18
C GLU A 152 -8.47 -19.39 21.71
N SER A 153 -7.90 -18.32 21.19
CA SER A 153 -7.42 -18.29 19.80
C SER A 153 -6.09 -18.98 19.65
N VAL A 154 -5.89 -19.59 18.49
CA VAL A 154 -4.63 -20.19 18.07
C VAL A 154 -4.06 -19.44 16.86
N CYS A 155 -2.78 -19.65 16.59
CA CYS A 155 -2.06 -18.99 15.50
C CYS A 155 -1.44 -20.03 14.57
N ILE A 156 -1.68 -19.89 13.26
CA ILE A 156 -0.98 -20.64 12.22
C ILE A 156 0.07 -19.69 11.63
N VAL A 157 1.34 -20.05 11.75
CA VAL A 157 2.44 -19.37 11.07
C VAL A 157 2.68 -20.08 9.75
N SER A 158 2.46 -19.37 8.63
CA SER A 158 2.49 -19.97 7.29
C SER A 158 3.52 -19.30 6.41
N GLY A 159 4.50 -20.07 5.97
CA GLY A 159 5.58 -19.66 5.09
C GLY A 159 6.63 -20.76 4.95
N GLY A 160 6.82 -21.24 3.71
CA GLY A 160 7.86 -22.22 3.39
C GLY A 160 9.24 -21.60 3.34
N GLN A 161 10.19 -22.35 2.79
CA GLN A 161 11.57 -21.92 2.63
C GLN A 161 11.77 -21.24 1.26
N GLY A 162 12.17 -19.98 1.27
CA GLY A 162 12.57 -19.26 0.05
C GLY A 162 13.96 -19.67 -0.44
N ASP A 163 14.26 -19.39 -1.71
CA ASP A 163 15.53 -19.77 -2.37
C ASP A 163 16.79 -19.29 -1.66
N ASN A 164 16.72 -18.19 -0.92
CA ASN A 164 17.84 -17.57 -0.20
C ASN A 164 17.71 -17.73 1.33
N GLU A 165 16.90 -18.64 1.81
CA GLU A 165 16.61 -18.85 3.23
C GLU A 165 17.22 -20.17 3.70
N GLU A 166 17.79 -20.18 4.91
CA GLU A 166 18.41 -21.37 5.49
C GLU A 166 17.37 -22.38 6.00
N ARG A 167 16.17 -21.89 6.31
CA ARG A 167 15.04 -22.68 6.85
C ARG A 167 13.70 -22.02 6.54
N PRO A 168 12.58 -22.75 6.68
CA PRO A 168 11.24 -22.20 6.43
C PRO A 168 10.96 -20.95 7.27
N GLU A 169 10.28 -19.97 6.69
CA GLU A 169 9.84 -18.76 7.41
C GLU A 169 8.99 -19.11 8.64
N ALA A 170 8.15 -20.15 8.53
CA ALA A 170 7.29 -20.62 9.62
C ALA A 170 8.08 -20.98 10.89
N ASP A 171 9.31 -21.53 10.77
CA ASP A 171 10.16 -21.87 11.92
C ASP A 171 10.61 -20.60 12.65
N VAL A 172 11.07 -19.60 11.88
CA VAL A 172 11.54 -18.32 12.45
C VAL A 172 10.38 -17.55 13.08
N MET A 173 9.19 -17.61 12.46
CA MET A 173 7.98 -17.00 13.00
C MET A 173 7.53 -17.63 14.31
N ARG A 174 7.58 -18.98 14.40
CA ARG A 174 7.25 -19.71 15.64
C ARG A 174 8.18 -19.32 16.77
N GLU A 175 9.51 -19.31 16.54
CA GLU A 175 10.49 -18.88 17.54
C GLU A 175 10.21 -17.46 18.03
N TYR A 176 9.90 -16.53 17.11
CA TYR A 176 9.55 -15.16 17.48
C TYR A 176 8.33 -15.09 18.40
N LEU A 177 7.27 -15.88 18.12
CA LEU A 177 6.07 -15.91 18.96
C LEU A 177 6.36 -16.51 20.34
N LEU A 178 7.19 -17.55 20.41
CA LEU A 178 7.63 -18.13 21.69
C LEU A 178 8.42 -17.11 22.52
N ASP A 179 9.34 -16.38 21.91
CA ASP A 179 10.11 -15.31 22.57
C ASP A 179 9.21 -14.19 23.10
N LYS A 180 8.06 -13.97 22.47
CA LYS A 180 7.02 -13.03 22.93
C LYS A 180 6.07 -13.60 23.97
N GLY A 181 6.27 -14.85 24.39
CA GLY A 181 5.49 -15.50 25.45
C GLY A 181 4.20 -16.15 25.00
N VAL A 182 4.00 -16.38 23.71
CA VAL A 182 2.87 -17.17 23.19
C VAL A 182 3.14 -18.65 23.51
N ASP A 183 2.16 -19.36 24.09
CA ASP A 183 2.27 -20.79 24.40
C ASP A 183 2.41 -21.61 23.13
N ASP A 184 3.33 -22.55 23.11
CA ASP A 184 3.63 -23.42 21.97
C ASP A 184 2.41 -24.25 21.52
N SER A 185 1.57 -24.67 22.45
CA SER A 185 0.32 -25.39 22.15
C SER A 185 -0.70 -24.58 21.34
N ARG A 186 -0.50 -23.28 21.24
CA ARG A 186 -1.33 -22.35 20.47
C ARG A 186 -0.74 -21.98 19.11
N ILE A 187 0.43 -22.54 18.73
CA ILE A 187 1.14 -22.20 17.50
C ILE A 187 1.17 -23.41 16.57
N TYR A 188 0.50 -23.32 15.45
CA TYR A 188 0.54 -24.31 14.38
C TYR A 188 1.46 -23.85 13.27
N ARG A 189 2.23 -24.79 12.70
CA ARG A 189 3.25 -24.49 11.68
C ARG A 189 2.81 -25.01 10.31
N GLU A 190 2.88 -24.15 9.32
CA GLU A 190 2.73 -24.47 7.90
C GLU A 190 4.01 -24.03 7.17
N ASP A 191 4.83 -24.97 6.71
CA ASP A 191 6.19 -24.78 6.20
C ASP A 191 6.38 -25.23 4.73
N ARG A 192 5.29 -25.56 4.03
CA ARG A 192 5.34 -26.13 2.67
C ARG A 192 5.04 -25.12 1.57
N SER A 193 4.37 -24.04 1.91
CA SER A 193 3.87 -23.05 0.96
C SER A 193 4.98 -22.26 0.28
N THR A 194 4.81 -22.00 -1.02
CA THR A 194 5.71 -21.19 -1.84
C THR A 194 5.01 -19.95 -2.44
N SER A 195 3.73 -19.78 -2.14
CA SER A 195 2.90 -18.68 -2.62
C SER A 195 1.83 -18.30 -1.59
N THR A 196 1.32 -17.06 -1.69
CA THR A 196 0.22 -16.60 -0.83
C THR A 196 -1.04 -17.49 -0.97
N PHE A 197 -1.29 -18.03 -2.14
CA PHE A 197 -2.41 -18.95 -2.36
C PHE A 197 -2.21 -20.25 -1.56
N GLU A 198 -1.02 -20.84 -1.63
CA GLU A 198 -0.68 -22.04 -0.88
C GLU A 198 -0.66 -21.78 0.63
N ASN A 199 -0.17 -20.63 1.08
CA ASN A 199 -0.25 -20.22 2.48
C ASN A 199 -1.69 -20.38 3.01
N ILE A 200 -2.66 -19.83 2.30
CA ILE A 200 -4.07 -19.89 2.71
C ILE A 200 -4.64 -21.30 2.57
N GLN A 201 -4.33 -21.98 1.47
CA GLN A 201 -4.81 -23.33 1.22
C GLN A 201 -4.33 -24.33 2.30
N PHE A 202 -3.02 -24.35 2.58
CA PHE A 202 -2.44 -25.28 3.56
C PHE A 202 -2.81 -24.89 4.99
N SER A 203 -2.95 -23.60 5.29
CA SER A 203 -3.50 -23.17 6.58
C SER A 203 -4.95 -23.65 6.77
N LYS A 204 -5.76 -23.65 5.72
CA LYS A 204 -7.12 -24.20 5.76
C LYS A 204 -7.12 -25.70 6.02
N GLU A 205 -6.21 -26.46 5.41
CA GLU A 205 -6.03 -27.88 5.67
C GLU A 205 -5.73 -28.15 7.17
N ILE A 206 -4.86 -27.33 7.80
CA ILE A 206 -4.56 -27.43 9.23
C ILE A 206 -5.81 -27.12 10.07
N ILE A 207 -6.58 -26.08 9.73
CA ILE A 207 -7.82 -25.74 10.43
C ILE A 207 -8.80 -26.92 10.42
N GLU A 208 -8.94 -27.60 9.28
CA GLU A 208 -9.84 -28.76 9.11
C GLU A 208 -9.32 -29.98 9.83
N GLN A 209 -8.01 -30.29 9.76
CA GLN A 209 -7.40 -31.47 10.38
C GLN A 209 -7.37 -31.39 11.92
N GLU A 210 -7.07 -30.21 12.45
CA GLU A 210 -6.96 -29.97 13.89
C GLU A 210 -8.28 -29.48 14.50
N ALA A 211 -9.36 -29.45 13.72
CA ALA A 211 -10.68 -28.98 14.13
C ALA A 211 -10.66 -27.59 14.81
N LEU A 212 -9.85 -26.68 14.28
CA LEU A 212 -9.71 -25.32 14.79
C LEU A 212 -10.93 -24.46 14.46
N ASN A 213 -11.04 -23.29 15.10
CA ASN A 213 -12.12 -22.36 14.80
C ASN A 213 -12.09 -21.96 13.30
N PRO A 214 -13.15 -22.18 12.51
CA PRO A 214 -13.19 -21.86 11.08
C PRO A 214 -13.26 -20.35 10.80
N SER A 215 -13.54 -19.53 11.82
CA SER A 215 -13.42 -18.09 11.71
C SER A 215 -11.95 -17.68 11.68
N VAL A 216 -11.53 -16.93 10.67
CA VAL A 216 -10.11 -16.64 10.42
C VAL A 216 -9.83 -15.15 10.49
N VAL A 217 -8.71 -14.80 11.10
CA VAL A 217 -8.07 -13.47 11.05
C VAL A 217 -6.71 -13.60 10.39
N ILE A 218 -6.47 -12.83 9.34
CA ILE A 218 -5.20 -12.84 8.63
C ILE A 218 -4.35 -11.66 9.10
N ALA A 219 -3.21 -11.96 9.73
CA ALA A 219 -2.19 -10.98 10.07
C ALA A 219 -1.27 -10.75 8.86
N THR A 220 -1.51 -9.67 8.15
CA THR A 220 -0.74 -9.25 6.98
C THR A 220 -0.71 -7.73 6.89
N GLN A 221 0.03 -7.16 5.93
CA GLN A 221 -0.03 -5.72 5.70
C GLN A 221 -1.31 -5.31 4.97
N GLU A 222 -1.71 -4.05 5.14
CA GLU A 222 -2.94 -3.49 4.58
C GLU A 222 -3.10 -3.76 3.08
N PHE A 223 -2.03 -3.70 2.28
CA PHE A 223 -2.07 -3.95 0.85
C PHE A 223 -2.20 -5.44 0.47
N HIS A 224 -1.97 -6.38 1.40
CA HIS A 224 -2.17 -7.82 1.18
C HIS A 224 -3.52 -8.33 1.69
N GLN A 225 -4.23 -7.58 2.51
CA GLN A 225 -5.50 -8.03 3.12
C GLN A 225 -6.55 -8.44 2.08
N TYR A 226 -6.62 -7.72 0.95
CA TYR A 226 -7.58 -8.04 -0.12
C TYR A 226 -7.30 -9.38 -0.81
N ARG A 227 -6.04 -9.81 -0.90
CA ARG A 227 -5.66 -11.11 -1.48
C ARG A 227 -6.03 -12.31 -0.59
N GLY A 228 -6.04 -12.13 0.71
CA GLY A 228 -6.32 -13.19 1.67
C GLY A 228 -7.82 -13.44 1.93
N GLN A 229 -8.71 -12.58 1.42
CA GLN A 229 -10.16 -12.67 1.64
C GLN A 229 -10.94 -13.32 0.48
N ASN A 230 -10.30 -13.55 -0.66
CA ASN A 230 -10.85 -14.20 -1.85
C ASN A 230 -10.17 -15.54 -2.10
#